data_05e86ed7e29cc70b4c8bff9677579ac4
#
_entry.id   05e86ed7e29cc70b4c8bff9677579ac4
#
_cell.length_a   1.000
_cell.length_b   1.000
_cell.length_c   1.000
_cell.angle_alpha   90.00
_cell.angle_beta   90.00
_cell.angle_gamma   90.00
#
_symmetry.space_group_name_H-M   'P 1'
#
loop_
_entity.id
_entity.type
_entity.pdbx_description
1 polymer ?
#
loop_
_entity_poly.entity_id
_entity_poly.type
_entity_poly.pdbx_seq_one_letter_code
_entity_poly.pdbx_strand_id
1 'polypeptide(L)'
;MSIFENAGEPFRRIRRQARQRRELAIQPSTMRAQSSLESEFNHDPISHPADHELYEGDVGLLIIHGFTGSPHSMRPIADHFIKLGYPVEMPRLAGHGTHWRDMVATEYKEWVDGVEEGYWKLLNAGYRVIVIGISMGGCIAANLAARHDVLGTVLINPYFVDVNPMMQVAHRVAPIFPSLKSVGSDIARPGVDEGAYPRTPTVSVRQLHLLGRETRELIPLLRAPVLYLRSLHDHVVSDSSHRYFLEHCSAPVNFKWLTHSYHVPTLDYDAELILSVIQDFVVDCEA
;
A
#
# COMPACT_ATOMS: atom_id res chain seq x y z
N MET A 1 -12.38 0.46 -48.16
CA MET A 1 -12.57 1.69 -47.31
C MET A 1 -13.00 1.23 -45.94
N SER A 2 -12.13 1.12 -45.25
CA SER A 2 -11.47 1.54 -44.01
C SER A 2 -12.39 1.49 -42.78
N ILE A 3 -12.30 0.37 -42.02
CA ILE A 3 -12.92 0.17 -40.68
C ILE A 3 -11.89 0.40 -39.55
N PHE A 4 -10.68 0.91 -39.86
CA PHE A 4 -9.56 1.04 -38.90
C PHE A 4 -9.29 2.45 -38.37
N GLU A 5 -10.13 3.46 -38.60
CA GLU A 5 -9.83 4.85 -38.19
C GLU A 5 -10.39 5.27 -36.82
N ASN A 6 -11.15 4.44 -36.09
CA ASN A 6 -11.82 4.89 -34.84
C ASN A 6 -11.28 4.26 -33.55
N ALA A 7 -10.20 3.51 -33.57
CA ALA A 7 -9.61 2.92 -32.35
C ALA A 7 -8.77 3.87 -31.50
N GLY A 8 -8.43 5.07 -31.99
CA GLY A 8 -7.55 6.03 -31.32
C GLY A 8 -8.23 7.09 -30.44
N GLU A 9 -9.53 7.30 -30.57
CA GLU A 9 -10.26 8.37 -29.86
C GLU A 9 -10.36 8.18 -28.34
N PRO A 10 -10.67 6.99 -27.80
CA PRO A 10 -10.77 6.80 -26.34
C PRO A 10 -9.45 7.05 -25.61
N PHE A 11 -8.32 6.64 -26.20
CA PHE A 11 -6.98 6.85 -25.60
C PHE A 11 -6.54 8.33 -25.64
N ARG A 12 -6.90 9.07 -26.68
CA ARG A 12 -6.62 10.50 -26.75
C ARG A 12 -7.44 11.30 -25.75
N ARG A 13 -8.68 10.90 -25.49
CA ARG A 13 -9.58 11.52 -24.50
C ARG A 13 -9.08 11.32 -23.07
N ILE A 14 -8.61 10.11 -22.75
CA ILE A 14 -8.01 9.79 -21.43
C ILE A 14 -6.73 10.59 -21.20
N ARG A 15 -5.83 10.68 -22.18
CA ARG A 15 -4.61 11.49 -22.09
C ARG A 15 -4.90 12.99 -21.96
N ARG A 16 -5.93 13.48 -22.63
CA ARG A 16 -6.34 14.91 -22.55
C ARG A 16 -6.95 15.24 -21.18
N GLN A 17 -7.73 14.32 -20.60
CA GLN A 17 -8.28 14.45 -19.24
C GLN A 17 -7.17 14.36 -18.17
N ALA A 18 -6.19 13.50 -18.32
CA ALA A 18 -5.04 13.41 -17.44
C ALA A 18 -4.17 14.69 -17.50
N ARG A 19 -3.99 15.27 -18.70
CA ARG A 19 -3.27 16.53 -18.87
C ARG A 19 -4.03 17.73 -18.26
N GLN A 20 -5.36 17.81 -18.45
CA GLN A 20 -6.20 18.84 -17.79
C GLN A 20 -6.21 18.70 -16.27
N ARG A 21 -6.21 17.45 -15.75
CA ARG A 21 -6.08 17.18 -14.30
C ARG A 21 -4.73 17.63 -13.75
N ARG A 22 -3.63 17.46 -14.48
CA ARG A 22 -2.31 18.00 -14.13
C ARG A 22 -2.28 19.52 -14.11
N GLU A 23 -2.91 20.20 -15.08
CA GLU A 23 -2.96 21.66 -15.14
C GLU A 23 -3.83 22.28 -14.02
N LEU A 24 -4.89 21.58 -13.57
CA LEU A 24 -5.72 21.99 -12.42
C LEU A 24 -5.03 21.74 -11.06
N ALA A 25 -4.07 20.81 -10.99
CA ALA A 25 -3.30 20.53 -9.78
C ALA A 25 -2.20 21.57 -9.50
N ILE A 26 -1.80 22.36 -10.49
CA ILE A 26 -0.70 23.33 -10.36
C ILE A 26 -1.27 24.74 -10.12
N GLN A 27 -1.65 25.05 -8.87
CA GLN A 27 -1.80 26.43 -8.41
C GLN A 27 -0.87 26.73 -7.21
N PRO A 28 -0.03 27.78 -7.27
CA PRO A 28 1.12 27.98 -6.37
C PRO A 28 0.83 28.51 -4.95
N SER A 29 -0.41 28.73 -4.53
CA SER A 29 -0.71 29.60 -3.39
C SER A 29 -0.69 28.96 -2.00
N THR A 30 -0.33 27.68 -1.84
CA THR A 30 -0.32 27.01 -0.51
C THR A 30 0.99 26.30 -0.15
N MET A 31 2.06 26.45 -0.94
CA MET A 31 3.34 25.77 -0.71
C MET A 31 4.10 26.22 0.56
N ARG A 32 3.81 27.39 1.14
CA ARG A 32 4.61 27.94 2.27
C ARG A 32 4.23 27.43 3.66
N ALA A 33 3.04 26.88 3.85
CA ALA A 33 2.60 26.42 5.18
C ALA A 33 2.88 24.93 5.45
N GLN A 34 3.16 24.13 4.42
CA GLN A 34 3.44 22.69 4.54
C GLN A 34 4.93 22.37 4.68
N SER A 35 5.84 23.26 4.27
CA SER A 35 7.29 23.00 4.33
C SER A 35 7.87 22.89 5.76
N SER A 36 7.13 23.31 6.78
CA SER A 36 7.57 23.17 8.18
C SER A 36 7.14 21.86 8.84
N LEU A 37 6.18 21.14 8.26
CA LEU A 37 5.74 19.81 8.72
C LEU A 37 6.49 18.68 7.97
N GLU A 38 7.05 18.98 6.80
CA GLU A 38 7.78 18.00 5.97
C GLU A 38 9.11 17.53 6.59
N SER A 39 9.63 18.19 7.63
CA SER A 39 10.87 17.79 8.29
C SER A 39 10.70 16.70 9.37
N GLU A 40 9.47 16.39 9.76
CA GLU A 40 9.18 15.45 10.85
C GLU A 40 8.98 14.01 10.35
N PHE A 41 8.53 13.84 9.10
CA PHE A 41 8.23 12.53 8.50
C PHE A 41 9.16 12.23 7.33
N ASN A 42 9.70 11.01 7.30
CA ASN A 42 10.53 10.57 6.20
C ASN A 42 9.69 9.84 5.14
N HIS A 43 9.34 10.56 4.08
CA HIS A 43 8.52 10.06 2.96
C HIS A 43 9.33 9.42 1.83
N ASP A 44 10.67 9.38 1.92
CA ASP A 44 11.52 8.88 0.84
C ASP A 44 11.36 7.36 0.66
N PRO A 45 11.36 6.89 -0.59
CA PRO A 45 11.40 5.46 -0.87
C PRO A 45 12.73 4.87 -0.36
N ILE A 46 12.73 3.57 -0.14
CA ILE A 46 13.93 2.81 0.18
C ILE A 46 14.23 1.85 -0.98
N SER A 47 15.48 1.82 -1.38
CA SER A 47 16.05 0.80 -2.23
C SER A 47 17.44 0.48 -1.66
N HIS A 48 17.50 -0.60 -0.89
CA HIS A 48 18.70 -1.00 -0.15
C HIS A 48 19.17 -2.37 -0.64
N PRO A 49 20.43 -2.50 -1.08
CA PRO A 49 20.99 -3.79 -1.48
C PRO A 49 21.23 -4.68 -0.25
N ALA A 50 21.45 -5.98 -0.47
CA ALA A 50 21.89 -6.86 0.61
C ALA A 50 23.26 -6.44 1.16
N ASP A 51 23.41 -6.62 2.46
CA ASP A 51 24.73 -6.62 3.12
C ASP A 51 25.18 -8.08 3.26
N HIS A 52 26.06 -8.52 2.35
CA HIS A 52 26.53 -9.91 2.31
C HIS A 52 27.49 -10.28 3.46
N GLU A 53 27.89 -9.35 4.31
CA GLU A 53 28.58 -9.66 5.56
C GLU A 53 27.60 -10.11 6.67
N LEU A 54 26.33 -9.69 6.56
CA LEU A 54 25.28 -10.00 7.54
C LEU A 54 24.28 -11.04 7.03
N TYR A 55 24.05 -11.10 5.72
CA TYR A 55 23.03 -11.96 5.11
C TYR A 55 23.51 -12.60 3.81
N GLU A 56 23.61 -13.93 3.80
CA GLU A 56 24.04 -14.73 2.64
C GLU A 56 22.85 -15.39 1.90
N GLY A 57 21.60 -15.16 2.34
CA GLY A 57 20.40 -15.76 1.76
C GLY A 57 20.00 -15.14 0.43
N ASP A 58 18.95 -15.70 -0.15
CA ASP A 58 18.40 -15.32 -1.47
C ASP A 58 17.00 -14.66 -1.38
N VAL A 59 16.59 -14.17 -0.20
CA VAL A 59 15.30 -13.52 -0.01
C VAL A 59 15.44 -12.00 0.01
N GLY A 60 14.57 -11.33 -0.76
CA GLY A 60 14.42 -9.88 -0.76
C GLY A 60 13.03 -9.46 -0.29
N LEU A 61 12.95 -8.30 0.35
CA LEU A 61 11.71 -7.80 0.94
C LEU A 61 11.15 -6.62 0.14
N LEU A 62 9.91 -6.75 -0.31
CA LEU A 62 9.15 -5.68 -0.96
C LEU A 62 8.09 -5.15 0.01
N ILE A 63 8.21 -3.89 0.44
CA ILE A 63 7.40 -3.31 1.50
C ILE A 63 6.50 -2.21 0.93
N ILE A 64 5.20 -2.23 1.28
CA ILE A 64 4.18 -1.39 0.64
C ILE A 64 3.37 -0.66 1.71
N HIS A 65 3.36 0.67 1.64
CA HIS A 65 2.61 1.54 2.56
C HIS A 65 1.11 1.66 2.20
N GLY A 66 0.35 2.29 3.10
CA GLY A 66 -1.10 2.46 3.00
C GLY A 66 -1.55 3.67 2.19
N PHE A 67 -2.90 3.76 1.99
CA PHE A 67 -3.58 4.85 1.30
C PHE A 67 -3.44 6.17 2.05
N THR A 68 -3.17 7.26 1.35
CA THR A 68 -2.85 8.60 1.89
C THR A 68 -1.58 8.69 2.75
N GLY A 69 -0.98 7.55 3.11
CA GLY A 69 0.27 7.47 3.86
C GLY A 69 1.50 7.61 2.97
N SER A 70 2.61 7.12 3.47
CA SER A 70 3.92 7.14 2.78
C SER A 70 4.82 6.02 3.32
N PRO A 71 6.03 5.83 2.78
CA PRO A 71 7.03 4.92 3.34
C PRO A 71 7.26 5.07 4.85
N HIS A 72 7.01 6.26 5.42
CA HIS A 72 7.22 6.52 6.85
C HIS A 72 6.57 5.49 7.77
N SER A 73 5.31 5.12 7.52
CA SER A 73 4.57 4.17 8.35
C SER A 73 5.15 2.74 8.35
N MET A 74 5.92 2.39 7.32
CA MET A 74 6.51 1.05 7.16
C MET A 74 8.03 1.02 7.43
N ARG A 75 8.65 2.19 7.71
CA ARG A 75 10.09 2.28 8.02
C ARG A 75 10.54 1.37 9.14
N PRO A 76 9.82 1.20 10.26
CA PRO A 76 10.29 0.29 11.31
C PRO A 76 10.56 -1.13 10.80
N ILE A 77 9.73 -1.64 9.88
CA ILE A 77 9.95 -2.96 9.28
C ILE A 77 11.15 -2.92 8.34
N ALA A 78 11.23 -1.93 7.44
CA ALA A 78 12.35 -1.78 6.52
C ALA A 78 13.69 -1.67 7.26
N ASP A 79 13.79 -0.78 8.24
CA ASP A 79 15.00 -0.55 9.01
C ASP A 79 15.44 -1.78 9.84
N HIS A 80 14.45 -2.56 10.32
CA HIS A 80 14.72 -3.81 11.02
C HIS A 80 15.44 -4.82 10.11
N PHE A 81 14.90 -5.07 8.93
CA PHE A 81 15.47 -6.05 8.00
C PHE A 81 16.77 -5.55 7.32
N ILE A 82 16.90 -4.26 7.08
CA ILE A 82 18.16 -3.66 6.62
C ILE A 82 19.29 -3.91 7.63
N LYS A 83 19.02 -3.76 8.93
CA LYS A 83 20.00 -4.07 10.00
C LYS A 83 20.39 -5.54 10.07
N LEU A 84 19.53 -6.43 9.57
CA LEU A 84 19.81 -7.86 9.44
C LEU A 84 20.49 -8.21 8.10
N GLY A 85 20.75 -7.23 7.24
CA GLY A 85 21.45 -7.39 5.97
C GLY A 85 20.55 -7.72 4.76
N TYR A 86 19.23 -7.81 4.93
CA TYR A 86 18.32 -8.13 3.82
C TYR A 86 18.24 -7.02 2.78
N PRO A 87 18.14 -7.35 1.48
CA PRO A 87 17.80 -6.37 0.46
C PRO A 87 16.33 -5.96 0.60
N VAL A 88 16.09 -4.64 0.57
CA VAL A 88 14.75 -4.07 0.78
C VAL A 88 14.41 -3.09 -0.32
N GLU A 89 13.26 -3.28 -0.95
CA GLU A 89 12.60 -2.31 -1.81
C GLU A 89 11.31 -1.82 -1.15
N MET A 90 11.17 -0.52 -0.97
CA MET A 90 9.97 0.12 -0.43
C MET A 90 9.66 1.35 -1.28
N PRO A 91 8.87 1.19 -2.37
CA PRO A 91 8.53 2.30 -3.24
C PRO A 91 7.61 3.31 -2.55
N ARG A 92 7.74 4.57 -2.91
CA ARG A 92 6.72 5.58 -2.65
C ARG A 92 5.71 5.55 -3.79
N LEU A 93 4.47 5.18 -3.48
CA LEU A 93 3.41 5.03 -4.47
C LEU A 93 3.08 6.37 -5.16
N ALA A 94 2.68 6.32 -6.42
CA ALA A 94 2.35 7.49 -7.20
C ALA A 94 1.32 8.39 -6.47
N GLY A 95 1.62 9.69 -6.36
CA GLY A 95 0.77 10.67 -5.69
C GLY A 95 0.77 10.63 -4.15
N HIS A 96 1.58 9.77 -3.51
CA HIS A 96 1.71 9.66 -2.06
C HIS A 96 2.99 10.33 -1.55
N GLY A 97 3.01 10.71 -0.25
CA GLY A 97 4.18 11.31 0.39
C GLY A 97 4.63 12.65 -0.20
N THR A 98 3.74 13.40 -0.82
CA THR A 98 3.97 14.72 -1.40
C THR A 98 2.84 15.67 -0.97
N HIS A 99 1.87 15.91 -1.83
CA HIS A 99 0.68 16.69 -1.51
C HIS A 99 -0.58 15.91 -1.93
N TRP A 100 -1.66 15.95 -1.12
CA TRP A 100 -2.88 15.18 -1.37
C TRP A 100 -3.50 15.41 -2.78
N ARG A 101 -3.25 16.59 -3.40
CA ARG A 101 -3.71 16.89 -4.76
C ARG A 101 -3.00 16.07 -5.83
N ASP A 102 -1.79 15.61 -5.56
CA ASP A 102 -1.04 14.79 -6.52
C ASP A 102 -1.72 13.43 -6.72
N MET A 103 -2.40 12.90 -5.68
CA MET A 103 -3.22 11.70 -5.79
C MET A 103 -4.41 11.85 -6.74
N VAL A 104 -4.91 13.09 -6.96
CA VAL A 104 -6.04 13.33 -7.88
C VAL A 104 -5.71 12.90 -9.31
N ALA A 105 -4.45 13.00 -9.69
CA ALA A 105 -3.95 12.70 -11.02
C ALA A 105 -3.54 11.23 -11.21
N THR A 106 -3.55 10.41 -10.14
CA THR A 106 -3.09 9.01 -10.17
C THR A 106 -4.25 8.03 -10.24
N GLU A 107 -3.99 6.89 -10.85
CA GLU A 107 -4.88 5.73 -10.88
C GLU A 107 -4.28 4.57 -10.07
N TYR A 108 -5.12 3.66 -9.55
CA TYR A 108 -4.63 2.52 -8.76
C TYR A 108 -3.65 1.63 -9.53
N LYS A 109 -3.72 1.60 -10.85
CA LYS A 109 -2.76 0.85 -11.69
C LYS A 109 -1.35 1.41 -11.57
N GLU A 110 -1.20 2.73 -11.49
CA GLU A 110 0.12 3.36 -11.28
C GLU A 110 0.70 2.98 -9.90
N TRP A 111 -0.16 2.76 -8.88
CA TRP A 111 0.30 2.26 -7.58
C TRP A 111 0.78 0.81 -7.67
N VAL A 112 0.02 -0.03 -8.37
CA VAL A 112 0.39 -1.44 -8.61
C VAL A 112 1.66 -1.53 -9.45
N ASP A 113 1.76 -0.76 -10.55
CA ASP A 113 2.92 -0.75 -11.44
C ASP A 113 4.20 -0.36 -10.70
N GLY A 114 4.15 0.66 -9.82
CA GLY A 114 5.31 1.06 -9.01
C GLY A 114 5.76 -0.02 -8.01
N VAL A 115 4.84 -0.85 -7.52
CA VAL A 115 5.18 -2.01 -6.68
C VAL A 115 5.76 -3.14 -7.53
N GLU A 116 5.22 -3.39 -8.72
CA GLU A 116 5.77 -4.37 -9.66
C GLU A 116 7.20 -4.03 -10.08
N GLU A 117 7.54 -2.76 -10.29
CA GLU A 117 8.92 -2.34 -10.55
C GLU A 117 9.86 -2.77 -9.41
N GLY A 118 9.46 -2.61 -8.15
CA GLY A 118 10.21 -3.07 -6.98
C GLY A 118 10.37 -4.60 -6.94
N TYR A 119 9.31 -5.34 -7.27
CA TYR A 119 9.33 -6.79 -7.38
C TYR A 119 10.35 -7.26 -8.43
N TRP A 120 10.27 -6.72 -9.64
CA TRP A 120 11.18 -7.10 -10.71
C TRP A 120 12.61 -6.70 -10.41
N LYS A 121 12.84 -5.63 -9.67
CA LYS A 121 14.18 -5.21 -9.27
C LYS A 121 14.83 -6.23 -8.34
N LEU A 122 14.10 -6.72 -7.33
CA LEU A 122 14.58 -7.78 -6.44
C LEU A 122 14.79 -9.09 -7.20
N LEU A 123 13.82 -9.50 -8.02
CA LEU A 123 13.90 -10.75 -8.79
C LEU A 123 15.08 -10.74 -9.77
N ASN A 124 15.30 -9.64 -10.49
CA ASN A 124 16.43 -9.49 -11.42
C ASN A 124 17.79 -9.43 -10.71
N ALA A 125 17.80 -9.06 -9.44
CA ALA A 125 18.99 -9.14 -8.59
C ALA A 125 19.25 -10.55 -8.03
N GLY A 126 18.37 -11.52 -8.33
CA GLY A 126 18.51 -12.94 -7.97
C GLY A 126 17.78 -13.34 -6.69
N TYR A 127 16.93 -12.46 -6.11
CA TYR A 127 16.22 -12.74 -4.87
C TYR A 127 14.83 -13.32 -5.10
N ARG A 128 14.43 -14.30 -4.28
CA ARG A 128 13.02 -14.68 -4.08
C ARG A 128 12.36 -13.59 -3.22
N VAL A 129 11.13 -13.20 -3.55
CA VAL A 129 10.53 -12.02 -2.95
C VAL A 129 9.48 -12.40 -1.91
N ILE A 130 9.58 -11.85 -0.70
CA ILE A 130 8.49 -11.75 0.27
C ILE A 130 7.91 -10.35 0.19
N VAL A 131 6.58 -10.27 0.01
CA VAL A 131 5.86 -9.00 -0.09
C VAL A 131 5.13 -8.69 1.21
N ILE A 132 5.30 -7.47 1.74
CA ILE A 132 4.76 -7.01 3.02
C ILE A 132 3.95 -5.74 2.78
N GLY A 133 2.69 -5.71 3.17
CA GLY A 133 1.86 -4.52 2.94
C GLY A 133 0.86 -4.23 4.06
N ILE A 134 0.64 -2.91 4.30
CA ILE A 134 -0.37 -2.43 5.25
C ILE A 134 -1.58 -1.83 4.53
N SER A 135 -2.80 -2.11 4.98
CA SER A 135 -4.04 -1.47 4.50
C SER A 135 -4.19 -1.62 2.97
N MET A 136 -4.21 -0.51 2.22
CA MET A 136 -4.13 -0.54 0.76
C MET A 136 -2.87 -1.25 0.26
N GLY A 137 -1.72 -1.05 0.91
CA GLY A 137 -0.50 -1.78 0.58
C GLY A 137 -0.65 -3.29 0.75
N GLY A 138 -1.42 -3.74 1.75
CA GLY A 138 -1.80 -5.15 1.91
C GLY A 138 -2.71 -5.65 0.77
N CYS A 139 -3.60 -4.80 0.27
CA CYS A 139 -4.40 -5.10 -0.92
C CYS A 139 -3.51 -5.27 -2.16
N ILE A 140 -2.54 -4.36 -2.37
CA ILE A 140 -1.59 -4.44 -3.49
C ILE A 140 -0.67 -5.67 -3.33
N ALA A 141 -0.22 -5.99 -2.11
CA ALA A 141 0.58 -7.17 -1.83
C ALA A 141 -0.15 -8.46 -2.22
N ALA A 142 -1.43 -8.61 -1.85
CA ALA A 142 -2.26 -9.73 -2.25
C ALA A 142 -2.51 -9.77 -3.77
N ASN A 143 -2.71 -8.62 -4.41
CA ASN A 143 -2.86 -8.49 -5.86
C ASN A 143 -1.59 -8.95 -6.60
N LEU A 144 -0.42 -8.51 -6.14
CA LEU A 144 0.87 -8.91 -6.69
C LEU A 144 1.10 -10.41 -6.52
N ALA A 145 0.92 -10.94 -5.29
CA ALA A 145 1.15 -12.35 -4.96
C ALA A 145 0.23 -13.33 -5.70
N ALA A 146 -0.95 -12.87 -6.12
CA ALA A 146 -1.86 -13.68 -6.93
C ALA A 146 -1.45 -13.75 -8.42
N ARG A 147 -0.61 -12.81 -8.88
CA ARG A 147 -0.18 -12.70 -10.29
C ARG A 147 1.27 -13.12 -10.53
N HIS A 148 2.09 -13.10 -9.49
CA HIS A 148 3.51 -13.36 -9.55
C HIS A 148 3.91 -14.44 -8.55
N ASP A 149 5.04 -15.08 -8.81
CA ASP A 149 5.63 -16.08 -7.92
C ASP A 149 6.36 -15.35 -6.78
N VAL A 150 5.75 -15.31 -5.60
CA VAL A 150 6.34 -14.77 -4.38
C VAL A 150 6.60 -15.89 -3.38
N LEU A 151 7.63 -15.73 -2.55
CA LEU A 151 7.98 -16.72 -1.54
C LEU A 151 7.00 -16.73 -0.36
N GLY A 152 6.47 -15.55 -0.01
CA GLY A 152 5.51 -15.36 1.07
C GLY A 152 4.85 -13.99 1.00
N THR A 153 3.72 -13.83 1.72
CA THR A 153 2.95 -12.59 1.74
C THR A 153 2.61 -12.20 3.18
N VAL A 154 2.92 -10.98 3.59
CA VAL A 154 2.54 -10.43 4.89
C VAL A 154 1.49 -9.34 4.70
N LEU A 155 0.33 -9.52 5.30
CA LEU A 155 -0.82 -8.63 5.21
C LEU A 155 -1.12 -8.03 6.59
N ILE A 156 -0.96 -6.72 6.73
CA ILE A 156 -1.22 -5.97 7.97
C ILE A 156 -2.47 -5.13 7.78
N ASN A 157 -3.55 -5.43 8.50
CA ASN A 157 -4.84 -4.73 8.40
C ASN A 157 -5.28 -4.47 6.94
N PRO A 158 -5.21 -5.46 6.02
CA PRO A 158 -5.40 -5.23 4.60
C PRO A 158 -6.82 -4.80 4.27
N TYR A 159 -6.95 -3.86 3.32
CA TYR A 159 -8.21 -3.41 2.79
C TYR A 159 -8.65 -4.27 1.59
N PHE A 160 -9.83 -4.87 1.66
CA PHE A 160 -10.42 -5.60 0.53
C PHE A 160 -11.88 -5.20 0.26
N VAL A 161 -12.65 -4.89 1.30
CA VAL A 161 -14.09 -4.68 1.21
C VAL A 161 -14.52 -3.34 1.79
N ASP A 162 -15.23 -2.55 0.98
CA ASP A 162 -15.94 -1.36 1.46
C ASP A 162 -17.26 -1.77 2.11
N VAL A 163 -17.47 -1.35 3.34
CA VAL A 163 -18.77 -1.46 4.00
C VAL A 163 -19.63 -0.21 3.84
N ASN A 164 -19.02 0.93 3.50
CA ASN A 164 -19.72 2.18 3.31
C ASN A 164 -20.11 2.36 1.85
N PRO A 165 -21.40 2.27 1.48
CA PRO A 165 -21.86 2.46 0.11
C PRO A 165 -21.55 3.85 -0.45
N MET A 166 -21.33 4.85 0.42
CA MET A 166 -20.88 6.18 -0.01
C MET A 166 -19.50 6.15 -0.68
N MET A 167 -18.62 5.21 -0.29
CA MET A 167 -17.31 5.04 -0.92
C MET A 167 -17.44 4.64 -2.40
N GLN A 168 -18.41 3.80 -2.72
CA GLN A 168 -18.67 3.34 -4.10
C GLN A 168 -19.15 4.48 -5.02
N VAL A 169 -19.86 5.45 -4.47
CA VAL A 169 -20.40 6.59 -5.23
C VAL A 169 -19.62 7.89 -5.01
N ALA A 170 -18.57 7.87 -4.22
CA ALA A 170 -17.76 9.05 -3.87
C ALA A 170 -17.33 9.86 -5.10
N HIS A 171 -16.96 9.17 -6.20
CA HIS A 171 -16.58 9.82 -7.46
C HIS A 171 -17.70 10.66 -8.11
N ARG A 172 -19.00 10.36 -7.83
CA ARG A 172 -20.13 11.12 -8.38
C ARG A 172 -20.28 12.47 -7.66
N VAL A 173 -19.87 12.54 -6.41
CA VAL A 173 -19.93 13.78 -5.62
C VAL A 173 -18.62 14.57 -5.64
N ALA A 174 -17.57 14.02 -6.26
CA ALA A 174 -16.26 14.67 -6.38
C ALA A 174 -16.28 16.09 -7.00
N PRO A 175 -17.14 16.41 -7.98
CA PRO A 175 -17.25 17.78 -8.48
C PRO A 175 -17.72 18.80 -7.44
N ILE A 176 -18.50 18.36 -6.44
CA ILE A 176 -19.04 19.20 -5.36
C ILE A 176 -18.13 19.12 -4.12
N PHE A 177 -17.66 17.90 -3.82
CA PHE A 177 -16.79 17.61 -2.67
C PHE A 177 -15.48 16.98 -3.17
N PRO A 178 -14.48 17.79 -3.62
CA PRO A 178 -13.25 17.28 -4.23
C PRO A 178 -12.36 16.51 -3.25
N SER A 179 -12.50 16.74 -1.95
CA SER A 179 -11.80 16.00 -0.90
C SER A 179 -12.62 15.96 0.39
N LEU A 180 -12.43 14.90 1.16
CA LEU A 180 -12.97 14.73 2.50
C LEU A 180 -11.86 14.92 3.54
N LYS A 181 -12.22 15.14 4.80
CA LYS A 181 -11.24 15.05 5.89
C LYS A 181 -10.74 13.61 5.95
N SER A 182 -9.43 13.42 6.01
CA SER A 182 -8.85 12.09 6.18
C SER A 182 -9.26 11.50 7.54
N VAL A 183 -9.34 10.19 7.64
CA VAL A 183 -9.50 9.51 8.93
C VAL A 183 -8.27 9.76 9.81
N GLY A 184 -7.11 10.05 9.16
CA GLY A 184 -5.86 10.37 9.86
C GLY A 184 -5.23 9.15 10.52
N SER A 185 -4.17 9.39 11.26
CA SER A 185 -3.41 8.38 11.99
C SER A 185 -4.28 7.66 13.02
N ASP A 186 -4.75 6.46 12.70
CA ASP A 186 -5.46 5.58 13.65
C ASP A 186 -4.41 4.76 14.42
N ILE A 187 -3.83 5.40 15.45
CA ILE A 187 -2.74 4.89 16.30
C ILE A 187 -3.17 5.07 17.75
N ALA A 188 -3.07 4.00 18.57
CA ALA A 188 -3.46 4.05 19.99
C ALA A 188 -2.42 4.81 20.84
N ARG A 189 -1.16 4.81 20.43
CA ARG A 189 -0.05 5.45 21.13
C ARG A 189 -0.15 6.97 21.05
N PRO A 190 -0.26 7.68 22.18
CA PRO A 190 -0.37 9.14 22.19
C PRO A 190 0.85 9.83 21.58
N GLY A 191 0.62 10.88 20.78
CA GLY A 191 1.67 11.72 20.22
C GLY A 191 2.43 11.09 19.04
N VAL A 192 1.97 9.96 18.53
CA VAL A 192 2.52 9.32 17.32
C VAL A 192 1.61 9.64 16.14
N ASP A 193 2.22 10.01 15.00
CA ASP A 193 1.52 10.30 13.75
C ASP A 193 2.24 9.56 12.61
N GLU A 194 1.48 9.05 11.64
CA GLU A 194 2.03 8.38 10.45
C GLU A 194 2.40 9.34 9.31
N GLY A 195 2.13 10.64 9.45
CA GLY A 195 2.35 11.62 8.40
C GLY A 195 1.45 11.46 7.18
N ALA A 196 0.24 10.90 7.37
CA ALA A 196 -0.74 10.76 6.30
C ALA A 196 -1.32 12.12 5.87
N TYR A 197 -1.85 12.18 4.66
CA TYR A 197 -2.50 13.40 4.19
C TYR A 197 -3.69 13.79 5.07
N PRO A 198 -3.83 15.07 5.43
CA PRO A 198 -4.96 15.57 6.24
C PRO A 198 -6.29 15.55 5.47
N ARG A 199 -6.22 15.35 4.15
CA ARG A 199 -7.39 15.30 3.25
C ARG A 199 -7.25 14.15 2.27
N THR A 200 -8.37 13.45 2.06
CA THR A 200 -8.47 12.35 1.09
C THR A 200 -9.20 12.84 -0.16
N PRO A 201 -8.57 12.81 -1.34
CA PRO A 201 -9.26 13.16 -2.59
C PRO A 201 -10.39 12.17 -2.88
N THR A 202 -11.58 12.68 -3.15
CA THR A 202 -12.77 11.85 -3.37
C THR A 202 -12.63 10.95 -4.63
N VAL A 203 -11.90 11.43 -5.64
CA VAL A 203 -11.61 10.62 -6.84
C VAL A 203 -10.66 9.46 -6.55
N SER A 204 -9.72 9.64 -5.62
CA SER A 204 -8.75 8.60 -5.24
C SER A 204 -9.40 7.48 -4.41
N VAL A 205 -10.47 7.81 -3.66
CA VAL A 205 -11.31 6.79 -2.99
C VAL A 205 -11.91 5.80 -4.01
N ARG A 206 -12.33 6.29 -5.18
CA ARG A 206 -12.80 5.39 -6.25
C ARG A 206 -11.66 4.48 -6.74
N GLN A 207 -10.45 4.98 -6.86
CA GLN A 207 -9.30 4.17 -7.29
C GLN A 207 -9.04 3.05 -6.26
N LEU A 208 -9.10 3.36 -4.97
CA LEU A 208 -9.00 2.36 -3.90
C LEU A 208 -10.10 1.30 -4.00
N HIS A 209 -11.34 1.72 -4.24
CA HIS A 209 -12.46 0.79 -4.45
C HIS A 209 -12.23 -0.15 -5.66
N LEU A 210 -11.74 0.39 -6.79
CA LEU A 210 -11.45 -0.41 -7.98
C LEU A 210 -10.35 -1.44 -7.73
N LEU A 211 -9.28 -1.04 -7.03
CA LEU A 211 -8.21 -1.93 -6.59
C LEU A 211 -8.77 -3.06 -5.71
N GLY A 212 -9.54 -2.73 -4.67
CA GLY A 212 -10.13 -3.72 -3.78
C GLY A 212 -11.04 -4.70 -4.51
N ARG A 213 -11.82 -4.23 -5.50
CA ARG A 213 -12.68 -5.09 -6.31
C ARG A 213 -11.87 -6.06 -7.17
N GLU A 214 -10.84 -5.57 -7.86
CA GLU A 214 -9.96 -6.41 -8.68
C GLU A 214 -9.24 -7.45 -7.81
N THR A 215 -8.68 -7.01 -6.67
CA THR A 215 -7.94 -7.90 -5.79
C THR A 215 -8.82 -9.00 -5.20
N ARG A 216 -10.08 -8.72 -4.87
CA ARG A 216 -11.01 -9.77 -4.39
C ARG A 216 -11.18 -10.92 -5.39
N GLU A 217 -11.21 -10.62 -6.68
CA GLU A 217 -11.29 -11.64 -7.74
C GLU A 217 -10.01 -12.50 -7.81
N LEU A 218 -8.88 -11.96 -7.35
CA LEU A 218 -7.57 -12.61 -7.38
C LEU A 218 -7.24 -13.39 -6.09
N ILE A 219 -7.84 -13.08 -4.95
CA ILE A 219 -7.56 -13.75 -3.64
C ILE A 219 -7.59 -15.29 -3.75
N PRO A 220 -8.55 -15.94 -4.46
CA PRO A 220 -8.56 -17.39 -4.60
C PRO A 220 -7.34 -17.97 -5.35
N LEU A 221 -6.57 -17.15 -6.04
CA LEU A 221 -5.38 -17.54 -6.80
C LEU A 221 -4.09 -17.49 -5.99
N LEU A 222 -4.13 -16.96 -4.77
CA LEU A 222 -2.98 -16.94 -3.86
C LEU A 222 -2.51 -18.37 -3.59
N ARG A 223 -1.20 -18.60 -3.64
CA ARG A 223 -0.55 -19.91 -3.44
C ARG A 223 0.52 -19.89 -2.37
N ALA A 224 1.31 -18.81 -2.32
CA ALA A 224 2.36 -18.64 -1.32
C ALA A 224 1.77 -18.50 0.09
N PRO A 225 2.48 -18.96 1.14
CA PRO A 225 2.03 -18.81 2.51
C PRO A 225 1.77 -17.34 2.85
N VAL A 226 0.74 -17.12 3.67
CA VAL A 226 0.31 -15.77 4.09
C VAL A 226 0.42 -15.64 5.60
N LEU A 227 1.13 -14.61 6.07
CA LEU A 227 1.02 -14.11 7.43
C LEU A 227 -0.01 -12.97 7.45
N TYR A 228 -1.12 -13.17 8.16
CA TYR A 228 -2.20 -12.19 8.25
C TYR A 228 -2.25 -11.59 9.66
N LEU A 229 -1.92 -10.32 9.78
CA LEU A 229 -1.93 -9.57 11.04
C LEU A 229 -3.15 -8.66 11.08
N ARG A 230 -3.97 -8.76 12.15
CA ARG A 230 -5.21 -8.00 12.29
C ARG A 230 -5.29 -7.33 13.65
N SER A 231 -5.42 -5.99 13.67
CA SER A 231 -5.70 -5.24 14.90
C SER A 231 -7.14 -5.46 15.35
N LEU A 232 -7.31 -5.80 16.62
CA LEU A 232 -8.63 -6.01 17.23
C LEU A 232 -9.47 -4.72 17.23
N HIS A 233 -8.81 -3.57 17.35
CA HIS A 233 -9.41 -2.25 17.44
C HIS A 233 -9.07 -1.38 16.22
N ASP A 234 -9.18 -1.92 15.02
CA ASP A 234 -9.01 -1.19 13.77
C ASP A 234 -10.30 -0.41 13.44
N HIS A 235 -10.22 0.93 13.42
CA HIS A 235 -11.36 1.81 13.16
C HIS A 235 -11.46 2.24 11.68
N VAL A 236 -10.51 1.82 10.84
CA VAL A 236 -10.41 2.20 9.42
C VAL A 236 -10.92 1.11 8.50
N VAL A 237 -10.37 -0.10 8.64
CA VAL A 237 -10.75 -1.27 7.82
C VAL A 237 -11.70 -2.15 8.62
N SER A 238 -12.88 -2.41 8.06
CA SER A 238 -13.88 -3.24 8.72
C SER A 238 -13.52 -4.72 8.74
N ASP A 239 -14.15 -5.44 9.64
CA ASP A 239 -14.04 -6.90 9.73
C ASP A 239 -14.50 -7.66 8.48
N SER A 240 -15.23 -7.02 7.57
CA SER A 240 -15.61 -7.61 6.29
C SER A 240 -14.41 -7.95 5.43
N SER A 241 -13.32 -7.16 5.52
CA SER A 241 -12.10 -7.42 4.74
C SER A 241 -11.42 -8.71 5.15
N HIS A 242 -11.19 -8.93 6.46
CA HIS A 242 -10.53 -10.16 6.92
C HIS A 242 -11.43 -11.38 6.77
N ARG A 243 -12.73 -11.27 7.03
CA ARG A 243 -13.68 -12.37 6.80
C ARG A 243 -13.69 -12.78 5.33
N TYR A 244 -13.81 -11.80 4.42
CA TYR A 244 -13.75 -12.10 2.99
C TYR A 244 -12.46 -12.82 2.62
N PHE A 245 -11.32 -12.34 3.10
CA PHE A 245 -10.02 -12.95 2.81
C PHE A 245 -9.95 -14.40 3.30
N LEU A 246 -10.29 -14.65 4.56
CA LEU A 246 -10.23 -15.99 5.14
C LEU A 246 -11.22 -16.99 4.50
N GLU A 247 -12.36 -16.49 4.01
CA GLU A 247 -13.36 -17.31 3.30
C GLU A 247 -12.94 -17.68 1.88
N HIS A 248 -12.09 -16.88 1.22
CA HIS A 248 -11.78 -17.05 -0.20
C HIS A 248 -10.31 -17.39 -0.48
N CYS A 249 -9.40 -17.20 0.46
CA CYS A 249 -7.99 -17.55 0.30
C CYS A 249 -7.78 -19.05 0.40
N SER A 250 -7.14 -19.64 -0.63
CA SER A 250 -6.82 -21.07 -0.66
C SER A 250 -5.39 -21.37 -0.18
N ALA A 251 -4.55 -20.36 -0.02
CA ALA A 251 -3.19 -20.51 0.47
C ALA A 251 -3.16 -20.82 1.99
N PRO A 252 -2.08 -21.39 2.51
CA PRO A 252 -1.87 -21.49 3.96
C PRO A 252 -1.83 -20.12 4.61
N VAL A 253 -2.69 -19.89 5.62
CA VAL A 253 -2.77 -18.60 6.34
C VAL A 253 -2.37 -18.80 7.79
N ASN A 254 -1.31 -18.11 8.21
CA ASN A 254 -0.96 -17.90 9.61
C ASN A 254 -1.61 -16.60 10.07
N PHE A 255 -2.67 -16.69 10.88
CA PHE A 255 -3.45 -15.53 11.34
C PHE A 255 -3.07 -15.14 12.76
N LYS A 256 -2.83 -13.85 13.01
CA LYS A 256 -2.53 -13.33 14.34
C LYS A 256 -3.28 -12.04 14.66
N TRP A 257 -3.88 -11.98 15.84
CA TRP A 257 -4.47 -10.76 16.37
C TRP A 257 -3.41 -9.85 17.00
N LEU A 258 -3.54 -8.54 16.74
CA LEU A 258 -2.82 -7.46 17.41
C LEU A 258 -3.81 -6.80 18.38
N THR A 259 -3.54 -6.90 19.67
CA THR A 259 -4.54 -6.58 20.70
C THR A 259 -4.38 -5.20 21.34
N HIS A 260 -3.28 -4.52 21.08
CA HIS A 260 -2.95 -3.25 21.72
C HIS A 260 -2.87 -2.07 20.75
N SER A 261 -2.93 -2.35 19.45
CA SER A 261 -2.76 -1.34 18.39
C SER A 261 -4.04 -1.13 17.60
N TYR A 262 -4.13 0.06 16.98
CA TYR A 262 -5.18 0.42 16.04
C TYR A 262 -4.75 0.10 14.59
N HIS A 263 -5.25 0.87 13.60
CA HIS A 263 -5.06 0.55 12.18
C HIS A 263 -3.60 0.56 11.70
N VAL A 264 -2.75 1.43 12.29
CA VAL A 264 -1.33 1.56 11.92
C VAL A 264 -0.41 0.95 12.99
N PRO A 265 -0.44 -0.38 13.16
CA PRO A 265 0.21 -1.05 14.29
C PRO A 265 1.73 -1.05 14.18
N THR A 266 2.28 -0.73 13.02
CA THR A 266 3.74 -0.61 12.78
C THR A 266 4.38 0.56 13.54
N LEU A 267 3.58 1.56 13.93
CA LEU A 267 4.01 2.71 14.72
C LEU A 267 3.38 2.72 16.14
N ASP A 268 2.66 1.66 16.49
CA ASP A 268 1.85 1.56 17.69
C ASP A 268 2.45 0.56 18.70
N TYR A 269 1.66 0.16 19.69
CA TYR A 269 2.10 -0.69 20.82
C TYR A 269 2.54 -2.10 20.40
N ASP A 270 1.97 -2.68 19.34
CA ASP A 270 2.34 -4.01 18.85
C ASP A 270 3.51 -3.99 17.84
N ALA A 271 4.20 -2.85 17.63
CA ALA A 271 5.26 -2.72 16.62
C ALA A 271 6.38 -3.77 16.80
N GLU A 272 6.88 -3.96 18.04
CA GLU A 272 7.92 -4.95 18.32
C GLU A 272 7.43 -6.40 18.08
N LEU A 273 6.18 -6.70 18.45
CA LEU A 273 5.56 -7.99 18.16
C LEU A 273 5.49 -8.26 16.65
N ILE A 274 5.13 -7.23 15.87
CA ILE A 274 5.05 -7.31 14.41
C ILE A 274 6.43 -7.65 13.82
N LEU A 275 7.48 -6.96 14.26
CA LEU A 275 8.84 -7.21 13.79
C LEU A 275 9.25 -8.67 14.06
N SER A 276 9.04 -9.16 15.28
CA SER A 276 9.35 -10.54 15.64
C SER A 276 8.58 -11.56 14.79
N VAL A 277 7.27 -11.39 14.65
CA VAL A 277 6.42 -12.35 13.93
C VAL A 277 6.70 -12.35 12.42
N ILE A 278 7.02 -11.18 11.84
CA ILE A 278 7.42 -11.10 10.43
C ILE A 278 8.79 -11.75 10.24
N GLN A 279 9.73 -11.54 11.15
CA GLN A 279 11.04 -12.17 11.07
C GLN A 279 10.95 -13.69 11.15
N ASP A 280 10.16 -14.24 12.09
CA ASP A 280 9.91 -15.68 12.18
C ASP A 280 9.31 -16.23 10.89
N PHE A 281 8.33 -15.52 10.31
CA PHE A 281 7.71 -15.90 9.04
C PHE A 281 8.69 -15.87 7.86
N VAL A 282 9.57 -14.88 7.79
CA VAL A 282 10.62 -14.79 6.76
C VAL A 282 11.55 -15.99 6.86
N VAL A 283 12.04 -16.30 8.06
CA VAL A 283 12.92 -17.46 8.31
C VAL A 283 12.22 -18.78 7.97
N ASP A 284 10.93 -18.94 8.32
CA ASP A 284 10.15 -20.14 7.96
C ASP A 284 9.98 -20.28 6.43
N CYS A 285 9.88 -19.19 5.69
CA CYS A 285 9.81 -19.19 4.23
C CYS A 285 11.17 -19.49 3.56
N GLU A 286 12.30 -19.18 4.21
CA GLU A 286 13.64 -19.48 3.72
C GLU A 286 13.99 -20.96 3.80
N ALA A 287 13.43 -21.67 4.81
CA ALA A 287 13.69 -23.08 5.09
C ALA A 287 13.08 -24.01 4.03
#